data_928ec5bc4b31a00c1207a0f4ceb37333
#
_entry.id   928ec5bc4b31a00c1207a0f4ceb37333
#
_cell.length_a   1.000
_cell.length_b   1.000
_cell.length_c   1.000
_cell.angle_alpha   90.00
_cell.angle_beta   90.00
_cell.angle_gamma   90.00
#
_symmetry.space_group_name_H-M   'P 1'
#
loop_
_entity.id
_entity.type
_entity.pdbx_description
1 polymer ?
#
loop_
_entity_poly.entity_id
_entity_poly.type
_entity_poly.pdbx_seq_one_letter_code
_entity_poly.pdbx_strand_id
1 'polypeptide(L)'
;MLFRSANLTKVNITNGRIHYIRQKTGKLIKLGISEEAMQIIKKYESESKGYLFPILNANIHKTPLQKQNRIHKMLGKINKNLKLIAAQLNVDANMTTYVARHSFASVLKKSGVSIALISEALGHSDLSTTQVYLDSFDNEQIDAAMQNLL
;
A
#
# COMPACT_ATOMS: atom_id res chain seq x y z
N MET A 1 2.74 0.77 5.05
CA MET A 1 1.41 0.86 4.40
C MET A 1 0.30 1.04 5.42
N LEU A 2 0.03 0.10 6.31
CA LEU A 2 -1.09 0.18 7.26
C LEU A 2 -1.12 1.47 8.09
N PHE A 3 0.05 2.01 8.48
CA PHE A 3 0.14 3.25 9.24
C PHE A 3 -0.54 4.44 8.54
N ARG A 4 -0.39 4.54 7.21
CA ARG A 4 -1.07 5.59 6.43
C ARG A 4 -2.56 5.34 6.33
N SER A 5 -2.97 4.15 5.89
CA SER A 5 -4.39 3.82 5.72
C SER A 5 -5.17 3.98 7.02
N ALA A 6 -4.55 3.63 8.16
CA ALA A 6 -5.17 3.77 9.47
C ALA A 6 -5.44 5.23 9.88
N ASN A 7 -4.65 6.18 9.41
CA ASN A 7 -4.78 7.60 9.74
C ASN A 7 -5.62 8.39 8.74
N LEU A 8 -6.10 7.78 7.66
CA LEU A 8 -6.96 8.45 6.68
C LEU A 8 -8.33 8.76 7.28
N THR A 9 -8.83 9.94 6.93
CA THR A 9 -10.16 10.44 7.30
C THR A 9 -10.94 10.85 6.06
N LYS A 10 -12.22 11.19 6.19
CA LYS A 10 -13.05 11.64 5.05
C LYS A 10 -12.49 12.87 4.36
N VAL A 11 -11.81 13.78 5.07
CA VAL A 11 -11.21 14.98 4.49
C VAL A 11 -10.06 14.67 3.53
N ASN A 12 -9.51 13.44 3.58
CA ASN A 12 -8.49 12.99 2.64
C ASN A 12 -9.08 12.56 1.28
N ILE A 13 -10.39 12.58 1.11
CA ILE A 13 -11.04 12.22 -0.15
C ILE A 13 -11.73 13.46 -0.72
N THR A 14 -11.35 13.85 -1.94
CA THR A 14 -11.97 14.96 -2.67
C THR A 14 -12.05 14.61 -4.16
N ASN A 15 -13.22 14.75 -4.75
CA ASN A 15 -13.47 14.51 -6.18
C ASN A 15 -12.96 13.13 -6.67
N GLY A 16 -13.23 12.06 -5.92
CA GLY A 16 -12.81 10.70 -6.26
C GLY A 16 -11.30 10.46 -6.16
N ARG A 17 -10.57 11.36 -5.53
CA ARG A 17 -9.12 11.25 -5.31
C ARG A 17 -8.80 11.25 -3.83
N ILE A 18 -7.84 10.40 -3.45
CA ILE A 18 -7.26 10.43 -2.10
C ILE A 18 -6.04 11.33 -2.10
N HIS A 19 -5.92 12.17 -1.09
CA HIS A 19 -4.77 13.05 -0.91
C HIS A 19 -4.29 13.01 0.54
N TYR A 20 -2.99 12.98 0.71
CA TYR A 20 -2.35 13.04 2.04
C TYR A 20 -0.90 13.50 1.93
N ILE A 21 -0.40 14.12 3.00
CA ILE A 21 1.03 14.49 3.11
C ILE A 21 1.79 13.31 3.71
N ARG A 22 2.85 12.90 3.04
CA ARG A 22 3.73 11.84 3.52
C ARG A 22 4.62 12.37 4.65
N GLN A 23 4.43 11.90 5.87
CA GLN A 23 5.17 12.38 7.05
C GLN A 23 6.71 12.29 6.89
N LYS A 24 7.23 11.23 6.26
CA LYS A 24 8.68 11.03 6.10
C LYS A 24 9.34 12.01 5.12
N THR A 25 8.61 12.49 4.12
CA THR A 25 9.20 13.29 3.01
C THR A 25 8.51 14.63 2.79
N GLY A 26 7.43 14.95 3.53
CA GLY A 26 6.61 16.14 3.31
C GLY A 26 5.87 16.19 1.96
N LYS A 27 6.03 15.17 1.10
CA LYS A 27 5.47 15.17 -0.25
C LYS A 27 3.95 14.96 -0.19
N LEU A 28 3.20 15.79 -0.92
CA LEU A 28 1.77 15.60 -1.16
C LEU A 28 1.58 14.48 -2.18
N ILE A 29 0.81 13.46 -1.80
CA ILE A 29 0.41 12.36 -2.68
C ILE A 29 -1.06 12.56 -3.06
N LYS A 30 -1.35 12.48 -4.36
CA LYS A 30 -2.72 12.56 -4.91
C LYS A 30 -2.94 11.38 -5.87
N LEU A 31 -3.84 10.47 -5.51
CA LEU A 31 -4.13 9.28 -6.33
C LEU A 31 -5.62 9.19 -6.61
N GLY A 32 -5.99 8.73 -7.81
CA GLY A 32 -7.35 8.33 -8.12
C GLY A 32 -7.77 7.14 -7.26
N ILE A 33 -9.03 7.09 -6.86
CA ILE A 33 -9.60 5.95 -6.14
C ILE A 33 -10.36 5.12 -7.16
N SER A 34 -10.01 3.83 -7.32
CA SER A 34 -10.77 2.92 -8.18
C SER A 34 -12.17 2.66 -7.59
N GLU A 35 -13.09 2.16 -8.41
CA GLU A 35 -14.44 1.83 -7.96
C GLU A 35 -14.43 0.78 -6.84
N GLU A 36 -13.58 -0.25 -6.95
CA GLU A 36 -13.42 -1.32 -5.96
C GLU A 36 -12.88 -0.75 -4.63
N ALA A 37 -11.90 0.16 -4.70
CA ALA A 37 -11.37 0.82 -3.51
C ALA A 37 -12.43 1.70 -2.84
N MET A 38 -13.27 2.38 -3.64
CA MET A 38 -14.38 3.18 -3.12
C MET A 38 -15.45 2.30 -2.47
N GLN A 39 -15.77 1.13 -3.03
CA GLN A 39 -16.69 0.16 -2.43
C GLN A 39 -16.17 -0.31 -1.06
N ILE A 40 -14.87 -0.60 -0.95
CA ILE A 40 -14.26 -0.98 0.32
C ILE A 40 -14.39 0.16 1.35
N ILE A 41 -14.13 1.40 0.95
CA ILE A 41 -14.27 2.56 1.84
C ILE A 41 -15.71 2.68 2.34
N LYS A 42 -16.70 2.60 1.44
CA LYS A 42 -18.12 2.67 1.78
C LYS A 42 -18.55 1.53 2.73
N LYS A 43 -18.03 0.31 2.51
CA LYS A 43 -18.33 -0.84 3.37
C LYS A 43 -17.99 -0.59 4.84
N TYR A 44 -16.90 0.12 5.12
CA TYR A 44 -16.44 0.38 6.49
C TYR A 44 -16.88 1.74 7.04
N GLU A 45 -17.64 2.52 6.28
CA GLU A 45 -18.06 3.87 6.66
C GLU A 45 -18.90 3.91 7.95
N SER A 46 -19.82 2.96 8.10
CA SER A 46 -20.68 2.84 9.27
C SER A 46 -19.94 2.44 10.56
N GLU A 47 -18.86 1.67 10.42
CA GLU A 47 -18.03 1.19 11.54
C GLU A 47 -16.94 2.20 11.92
N SER A 48 -16.69 3.19 11.08
CA SER A 48 -15.60 4.14 11.26
C SER A 48 -15.96 5.20 12.31
N LYS A 49 -14.99 5.50 13.19
CA LYS A 49 -15.14 6.52 14.26
C LYS A 49 -14.09 7.62 14.08
N GLY A 50 -14.33 8.49 13.08
CA GLY A 50 -13.47 9.61 12.75
C GLY A 50 -12.35 9.29 11.74
N TYR A 51 -12.22 8.03 11.31
CA TYR A 51 -11.25 7.57 10.30
C TYR A 51 -11.98 6.85 9.15
N LEU A 52 -11.29 6.60 8.01
CA LEU A 52 -11.90 5.84 6.90
C LEU A 52 -12.10 4.36 7.22
N PHE A 53 -11.22 3.79 8.05
CA PHE A 53 -11.26 2.37 8.41
C PHE A 53 -11.34 2.19 9.92
N PRO A 54 -12.00 1.13 10.44
CA PRO A 54 -12.19 0.87 11.86
C PRO A 54 -10.93 0.36 12.59
N ILE A 55 -9.77 0.84 12.19
CA ILE A 55 -8.48 0.54 12.82
C ILE A 55 -8.27 1.43 14.03
N LEU A 56 -8.48 2.72 13.85
CA LEU A 56 -8.41 3.73 14.90
C LEU A 56 -9.82 4.20 15.28
N ASN A 57 -9.93 4.74 16.48
CA ASN A 57 -11.12 5.38 17.01
C ASN A 57 -10.70 6.72 17.61
N ALA A 58 -11.24 7.83 17.11
CA ALA A 58 -10.87 9.18 17.52
C ALA A 58 -11.18 9.47 19.00
N ASN A 59 -12.19 8.79 19.55
CA ASN A 59 -12.57 8.95 20.95
C ASN A 59 -11.63 8.23 21.94
N ILE A 60 -10.93 7.16 21.46
CA ILE A 60 -10.08 6.30 22.29
C ILE A 60 -8.59 6.59 22.03
N HIS A 61 -8.18 6.59 20.75
CA HIS A 61 -6.77 6.73 20.40
C HIS A 61 -6.41 8.21 20.18
N LYS A 62 -6.28 8.96 21.28
CA LYS A 62 -6.04 10.41 21.26
C LYS A 62 -4.57 10.77 21.06
N THR A 63 -3.67 10.04 21.72
CA THR A 63 -2.22 10.33 21.67
C THR A 63 -1.52 9.61 20.50
N PRO A 64 -0.39 10.16 19.99
CA PRO A 64 0.41 9.49 18.97
C PRO A 64 0.84 8.08 19.36
N LEU A 65 1.22 7.88 20.63
CA LEU A 65 1.63 6.57 21.16
C LEU A 65 0.48 5.56 21.15
N GLN A 66 -0.72 5.96 21.57
CA GLN A 66 -1.92 5.10 21.50
C GLN A 66 -2.24 4.67 20.07
N LYS A 67 -2.17 5.60 19.10
CA LYS A 67 -2.37 5.31 17.67
C LYS A 67 -1.32 4.33 17.17
N GLN A 68 -0.06 4.55 17.48
CA GLN A 68 1.04 3.70 17.06
C GLN A 68 0.89 2.27 17.60
N ASN A 69 0.64 2.11 18.89
CA ASN A 69 0.44 0.81 19.53
C ASN A 69 -0.76 0.06 18.93
N ARG A 70 -1.87 0.77 18.68
CA ARG A 70 -3.04 0.17 18.03
C ARG A 70 -2.75 -0.30 16.63
N ILE A 71 -2.05 0.50 15.82
CA ILE A 71 -1.69 0.15 14.45
C ILE A 71 -0.75 -1.05 14.43
N HIS A 72 0.26 -1.11 15.30
CA HIS A 72 1.16 -2.26 15.43
C HIS A 72 0.41 -3.54 15.78
N LYS A 73 -0.51 -3.48 16.76
CA LYS A 73 -1.35 -4.63 17.14
C LYS A 73 -2.21 -5.11 15.96
N MET A 74 -2.83 -4.19 15.22
CA MET A 74 -3.64 -4.53 14.05
C MET A 74 -2.80 -5.09 12.90
N LEU A 75 -1.60 -4.54 12.66
CA LEU A 75 -0.67 -5.06 11.66
C LEU A 75 -0.28 -6.52 11.94
N GLY A 76 0.04 -6.83 13.19
CA GLY A 76 0.33 -8.21 13.62
C GLY A 76 -0.85 -9.14 13.36
N LYS A 77 -2.07 -8.72 13.72
CA LYS A 77 -3.30 -9.51 13.47
C LYS A 77 -3.55 -9.74 11.97
N ILE A 78 -3.41 -8.69 11.16
CA ILE A 78 -3.61 -8.78 9.70
C ILE A 78 -2.58 -9.72 9.09
N ASN A 79 -1.29 -9.58 9.42
CA ASN A 79 -0.24 -10.44 8.90
C ASN A 79 -0.43 -11.91 9.31
N LYS A 80 -0.90 -12.16 10.55
CA LYS A 80 -1.25 -13.52 10.99
C LYS A 80 -2.37 -14.11 10.13
N ASN A 81 -3.43 -13.35 9.89
CA ASN A 81 -4.55 -13.81 9.06
C ASN A 81 -4.15 -14.02 7.60
N LEU A 82 -3.30 -13.16 7.04
CA LEU A 82 -2.76 -13.33 5.67
C LEU A 82 -1.98 -14.64 5.53
N LYS A 83 -1.17 -15.01 6.53
CA LYS A 83 -0.46 -16.29 6.54
C LYS A 83 -1.42 -17.49 6.60
N LEU A 84 -2.50 -17.40 7.38
CA LEU A 84 -3.52 -18.46 7.43
C LEU A 84 -4.23 -18.62 6.07
N ILE A 85 -4.57 -17.52 5.43
CA ILE A 85 -5.18 -17.55 4.09
C ILE A 85 -4.20 -18.14 3.07
N ALA A 86 -2.93 -17.75 3.08
CA ALA A 86 -1.90 -18.31 2.21
C ALA A 86 -1.79 -19.83 2.38
N ALA A 87 -1.76 -20.31 3.62
CA ALA A 87 -1.72 -21.74 3.93
C ALA A 87 -2.96 -22.49 3.41
N GLN A 88 -4.17 -21.93 3.55
CA GLN A 88 -5.40 -22.50 3.02
C GLN A 88 -5.44 -22.59 1.49
N LEU A 89 -4.78 -21.65 0.82
CA LEU A 89 -4.68 -21.59 -0.64
C LEU A 89 -3.46 -22.31 -1.20
N ASN A 90 -2.67 -23.01 -0.35
CA ASN A 90 -1.40 -23.66 -0.72
C ASN A 90 -0.42 -22.69 -1.42
N VAL A 91 -0.42 -21.43 -1.02
CA VAL A 91 0.54 -20.42 -1.51
C VAL A 91 1.80 -20.49 -0.64
N ASP A 92 2.89 -21.00 -1.21
CA ASP A 92 4.21 -21.07 -0.56
C ASP A 92 4.89 -19.70 -0.59
N ALA A 93 4.35 -18.75 0.18
CA ALA A 93 4.92 -17.42 0.33
C ALA A 93 4.63 -16.85 1.72
N ASN A 94 5.59 -16.11 2.28
CA ASN A 94 5.41 -15.39 3.54
C ASN A 94 4.51 -14.16 3.33
N MET A 95 3.20 -14.39 3.22
CA MET A 95 2.21 -13.34 2.94
C MET A 95 2.12 -12.35 4.10
N THR A 96 2.44 -11.10 3.79
CA THR A 96 2.33 -9.95 4.71
C THR A 96 1.75 -8.75 3.97
N THR A 97 1.34 -7.71 4.70
CA THR A 97 0.90 -6.45 4.10
C THR A 97 2.00 -5.78 3.25
N TYR A 98 3.26 -6.14 3.44
CA TYR A 98 4.38 -5.64 2.64
C TYR A 98 4.40 -6.23 1.24
N VAL A 99 3.96 -7.48 1.08
CA VAL A 99 3.82 -8.15 -0.23
C VAL A 99 2.92 -7.34 -1.16
N ALA A 100 1.81 -6.77 -0.67
CA ALA A 100 0.95 -5.92 -1.48
C ALA A 100 1.68 -4.71 -2.10
N ARG A 101 2.68 -4.15 -1.41
CA ARG A 101 3.51 -3.07 -1.95
C ARG A 101 4.47 -3.59 -3.03
N HIS A 102 5.04 -4.77 -2.83
CA HIS A 102 5.88 -5.42 -3.85
C HIS A 102 5.09 -5.74 -5.11
N SER A 103 3.94 -6.40 -4.95
CA SER A 103 3.06 -6.74 -6.07
C SER A 103 2.63 -5.51 -6.87
N PHE A 104 2.26 -4.42 -6.19
CA PHE A 104 1.94 -3.16 -6.84
C PHE A 104 3.08 -2.63 -7.72
N ALA A 105 4.31 -2.60 -7.17
CA ALA A 105 5.47 -2.13 -7.92
C ALA A 105 5.81 -3.04 -9.11
N SER A 106 5.77 -4.36 -8.90
CA SER A 106 6.06 -5.35 -9.94
C SER A 106 5.03 -5.31 -11.08
N VAL A 107 3.73 -5.19 -10.74
CA VAL A 107 2.66 -5.05 -11.75
C VAL A 107 2.86 -3.79 -12.58
N LEU A 108 3.13 -2.63 -11.97
CA LEU A 108 3.38 -1.40 -12.70
C LEU A 108 4.60 -1.52 -13.63
N LYS A 109 5.69 -2.16 -13.16
CA LYS A 109 6.88 -2.39 -13.97
C LYS A 109 6.58 -3.30 -15.17
N LYS A 110 5.91 -4.44 -14.94
CA LYS A 110 5.47 -5.35 -16.01
C LYS A 110 4.53 -4.71 -17.03
N SER A 111 3.77 -3.69 -16.60
CA SER A 111 2.90 -2.88 -17.46
C SER A 111 3.64 -1.76 -18.21
N GLY A 112 4.97 -1.70 -18.16
CA GLY A 112 5.77 -0.69 -18.88
C GLY A 112 5.75 0.70 -18.24
N VAL A 113 5.24 0.85 -17.02
CA VAL A 113 5.23 2.14 -16.32
C VAL A 113 6.68 2.54 -15.95
N SER A 114 7.06 3.77 -16.26
CA SER A 114 8.41 4.27 -15.99
C SER A 114 8.76 4.22 -14.49
N ILE A 115 10.03 3.92 -14.20
CA ILE A 115 10.55 3.84 -12.83
C ILE A 115 10.31 5.14 -12.05
N ALA A 116 10.35 6.29 -12.74
CA ALA A 116 10.07 7.58 -12.13
C ALA A 116 8.63 7.67 -11.60
N LEU A 117 7.65 7.21 -12.38
CA LEU A 117 6.24 7.17 -11.96
C LEU A 117 6.01 6.14 -10.84
N ILE A 118 6.66 4.98 -10.92
CA ILE A 118 6.60 3.97 -9.84
C ILE A 118 7.18 4.55 -8.54
N SER A 119 8.32 5.22 -8.63
CA SER A 119 8.96 5.89 -7.49
C SER A 119 8.05 6.93 -6.85
N GLU A 120 7.39 7.72 -7.68
CA GLU A 120 6.42 8.71 -7.22
C GLU A 120 5.22 8.06 -6.53
N ALA A 121 4.60 7.05 -7.13
CA ALA A 121 3.48 6.31 -6.56
C ALA A 121 3.84 5.61 -5.24
N LEU A 122 5.04 5.05 -5.15
CA LEU A 122 5.59 4.49 -3.92
C LEU A 122 5.97 5.57 -2.91
N GLY A 123 6.14 6.81 -3.38
CA GLY A 123 6.54 7.98 -2.59
C GLY A 123 7.98 7.86 -2.12
N HIS A 124 8.88 7.30 -2.90
CA HIS A 124 10.30 7.34 -2.62
C HIS A 124 10.84 8.77 -2.85
N SER A 125 11.79 9.19 -2.04
CA SER A 125 12.47 10.48 -2.19
C SER A 125 13.57 10.42 -3.22
N ASP A 126 14.09 9.22 -3.48
CA ASP A 126 15.19 8.95 -4.38
C ASP A 126 14.82 7.82 -5.36
N LEU A 127 15.11 8.04 -6.62
CA LEU A 127 14.87 7.09 -7.72
C LEU A 127 15.70 5.82 -7.57
N SER A 128 16.93 5.93 -7.06
CA SER A 128 17.84 4.82 -6.83
C SER A 128 17.23 3.77 -5.89
N THR A 129 16.49 4.21 -4.87
CA THR A 129 15.74 3.32 -3.97
C THR A 129 14.72 2.47 -4.73
N THR A 130 14.10 3.02 -5.77
CA THR A 130 13.13 2.29 -6.60
C THR A 130 13.85 1.37 -7.57
N GLN A 131 14.96 1.80 -8.15
CA GLN A 131 15.78 1.00 -9.05
C GLN A 131 16.25 -0.28 -8.36
N VAL A 132 16.98 -0.17 -7.25
CA VAL A 132 17.46 -1.33 -6.46
C VAL A 132 16.30 -2.24 -6.04
N TYR A 133 15.16 -1.65 -5.69
CA TYR A 133 13.97 -2.40 -5.31
C TYR A 133 13.38 -3.22 -6.45
N LEU A 134 13.43 -2.70 -7.69
CA LEU A 134 12.88 -3.34 -8.87
C LEU A 134 13.89 -4.27 -9.57
N ASP A 135 15.19 -4.04 -9.44
CA ASP A 135 16.25 -4.86 -10.07
C ASP A 135 16.27 -6.30 -9.51
N SER A 136 15.76 -6.51 -8.29
CA SER A 136 15.63 -7.85 -7.71
C SER A 136 14.59 -8.75 -8.42
N PHE A 137 13.87 -8.24 -9.45
CA PHE A 137 12.75 -8.93 -10.12
C PHE A 137 12.94 -9.18 -11.61
N ASP A 138 14.12 -8.90 -12.22
CA ASP A 138 14.22 -8.62 -13.66
C ASP A 138 14.86 -9.64 -14.60
N ASN A 139 15.22 -10.81 -14.15
CA ASN A 139 15.83 -11.79 -15.07
C ASN A 139 14.87 -12.24 -16.20
N GLU A 140 13.57 -12.41 -15.90
CA GLU A 140 12.59 -12.89 -16.89
C GLU A 140 12.36 -11.92 -18.07
N GLN A 141 12.44 -10.60 -17.84
CA GLN A 141 12.22 -9.61 -18.92
C GLN A 141 13.43 -9.45 -19.83
N ILE A 142 14.64 -9.60 -19.30
CA ILE A 142 15.87 -9.61 -20.09
C ILE A 142 15.87 -10.85 -20.98
N ASP A 143 15.50 -12.01 -20.44
CA ASP A 143 15.44 -13.27 -21.18
C ASP A 143 14.40 -13.21 -22.32
N ALA A 144 13.22 -12.62 -22.06
CA ALA A 144 12.18 -12.40 -23.08
C ALA A 144 12.63 -11.38 -24.16
N ALA A 145 13.33 -10.32 -23.79
CA ALA A 145 13.87 -9.35 -24.74
C ALA A 145 14.98 -9.96 -25.63
N MET A 146 15.82 -10.82 -25.06
CA MET A 146 16.85 -11.52 -25.80
C MET A 146 16.28 -12.49 -26.84
N GLN A 147 15.13 -13.14 -26.55
CA GLN A 147 14.46 -14.01 -27.53
C GLN A 147 13.92 -13.25 -28.76
N ASN A 148 13.65 -11.95 -28.66
CA ASN A 148 13.21 -11.12 -29.78
C ASN A 148 14.35 -10.59 -30.66
N LEU A 149 15.61 -10.84 -30.27
CA LEU A 149 16.79 -10.44 -31.02
C LEU A 149 17.36 -11.59 -31.93
N LEU A 150 16.81 -12.79 -31.81
CA LEU A 150 17.12 -13.97 -32.61
C LEU A 150 16.04 -14.23 -33.65
#